data_3cff325014a8c673c895f52216c6c4b2
#
_entry.id   3cff325014a8c673c895f52216c6c4b2
#
_cell.length_a   1.000
_cell.length_b   1.000
_cell.length_c   1.000
_cell.angle_alpha   90.00
_cell.angle_beta   90.00
_cell.angle_gamma   90.00
#
_symmetry.space_group_name_H-M   'P 1'
#
loop_
_entity.id
_entity.type
_entity.pdbx_description
1 polymer ?
#
loop_
_entity_poly.entity_id
_entity_poly.type
_entity_poly.pdbx_seq_one_letter_code
_entity_poly.pdbx_strand_id
1 'polypeptide(L)'
;LAKCRDLRKMYNDAGVNIHLHKLPFGQSDEEIDFNFEVAKALGCKGITTERSDEMAKKLAPFADKHKIWVGFHNHTNNFPKVETEDPLVSYGKYVGFNLDVGHYFAGTKGLSPLPVLEKYHDRIVSLHMKDRTADGKNLPWGQGQTPLKEILQIMRKEKWTFPADIEVEYQIPAGSSSVAEVGKCVQFCREALA
;
A
#
# COMPACT_ATOMS: atom_id res chain seq x y z
N LEU A 1 13.49 4.80 -19.99
CA LEU A 1 14.19 4.45 -18.73
C LEU A 1 15.12 5.57 -18.24
N ALA A 2 15.80 6.34 -19.14
CA ALA A 2 16.68 7.45 -18.72
C ALA A 2 15.92 8.48 -17.88
N LYS A 3 14.78 8.99 -18.36
CA LYS A 3 13.92 9.92 -17.59
C LYS A 3 13.49 9.38 -16.22
N CYS A 4 13.29 8.06 -16.09
CA CYS A 4 12.96 7.44 -14.80
C CYS A 4 14.14 7.52 -13.82
N ARG A 5 15.36 7.29 -14.31
CA ARG A 5 16.59 7.46 -13.49
C ARG A 5 16.82 8.91 -13.09
N ASP A 6 16.56 9.87 -14.00
CA ASP A 6 16.66 11.29 -13.72
C ASP A 6 15.63 11.69 -12.65
N LEU A 7 14.40 11.22 -12.77
CA LEU A 7 13.35 11.42 -11.78
C LEU A 7 13.74 10.85 -10.41
N ARG A 8 14.22 9.61 -10.38
CA ARG A 8 14.74 8.98 -9.15
C ARG A 8 15.83 9.85 -8.51
N LYS A 9 16.79 10.31 -9.33
CA LYS A 9 17.87 11.18 -8.83
C LYS A 9 17.31 12.45 -8.21
N MET A 10 16.38 13.12 -8.88
CA MET A 10 15.77 14.35 -8.39
C MET A 10 15.09 14.16 -7.02
N TYR A 11 14.33 13.06 -6.85
CA TYR A 11 13.69 12.74 -5.56
C TYR A 11 14.72 12.39 -4.48
N ASN A 12 15.72 11.58 -4.82
CA ASN A 12 16.75 11.17 -3.87
C ASN A 12 17.62 12.38 -3.42
N ASP A 13 17.93 13.33 -4.31
CA ASP A 13 18.63 14.56 -3.97
C ASP A 13 17.81 15.42 -2.98
N ALA A 14 16.48 15.32 -3.02
CA ALA A 14 15.58 15.95 -2.05
C ALA A 14 15.35 15.11 -0.77
N GLY A 15 16.06 13.99 -0.59
CA GLY A 15 15.92 13.10 0.57
C GLY A 15 14.69 12.18 0.51
N VAL A 16 14.05 12.02 -0.66
CA VAL A 16 12.85 11.21 -0.85
C VAL A 16 13.17 9.98 -1.70
N ASN A 17 12.72 8.81 -1.27
CA ASN A 17 12.82 7.56 -2.04
C ASN A 17 11.46 7.22 -2.65
N ILE A 18 11.46 6.91 -3.96
CA ILE A 18 10.28 6.34 -4.62
C ILE A 18 10.28 4.85 -4.29
N HIS A 19 9.31 4.37 -3.51
CA HIS A 19 9.30 2.96 -3.06
C HIS A 19 8.35 2.07 -3.87
N LEU A 20 7.26 2.64 -4.38
CA LEU A 20 6.29 1.97 -5.26
C LEU A 20 5.92 2.88 -6.42
N HIS A 21 5.45 2.28 -7.50
CA HIS A 21 4.74 3.03 -8.53
C HIS A 21 3.45 2.31 -8.93
N LYS A 22 2.48 3.05 -9.45
CA LYS A 22 1.21 2.54 -9.97
C LYS A 22 1.05 3.01 -11.40
N LEU A 23 1.08 2.08 -12.36
CA LEU A 23 0.81 2.33 -13.77
C LEU A 23 -0.05 1.18 -14.32
N PRO A 24 -0.82 1.41 -15.39
CA PRO A 24 -1.39 0.31 -16.17
C PRO A 24 -0.29 -0.60 -16.68
N PHE A 25 -0.43 -1.91 -16.48
CA PHE A 25 0.60 -2.89 -16.89
C PHE A 25 0.69 -3.07 -18.41
N GLY A 26 -0.30 -2.61 -19.17
CA GLY A 26 -0.40 -2.92 -20.60
C GLY A 26 -1.04 -4.26 -20.86
N GLN A 27 -1.07 -4.66 -22.14
CA GLN A 27 -1.74 -5.89 -22.60
C GLN A 27 -0.74 -6.98 -22.98
N SER A 28 0.36 -6.59 -23.61
CA SER A 28 1.37 -7.57 -24.05
C SER A 28 2.40 -7.88 -22.98
N ASP A 29 3.08 -9.01 -23.13
CA ASP A 29 4.15 -9.41 -22.21
C ASP A 29 5.32 -8.43 -22.23
N GLU A 30 5.62 -7.82 -23.38
CA GLU A 30 6.66 -6.81 -23.54
C GLU A 30 6.32 -5.52 -22.78
N GLU A 31 5.05 -5.10 -22.81
CA GLU A 31 4.58 -3.93 -22.06
C GLU A 31 4.65 -4.19 -20.55
N ILE A 32 4.27 -5.38 -20.12
CA ILE A 32 4.37 -5.81 -18.71
C ILE A 32 5.83 -5.82 -18.29
N ASP A 33 6.70 -6.51 -19.03
CA ASP A 33 8.14 -6.60 -18.74
C ASP A 33 8.78 -5.21 -18.64
N PHE A 34 8.43 -4.31 -19.55
CA PHE A 34 8.89 -2.92 -19.54
C PHE A 34 8.48 -2.16 -18.27
N ASN A 35 7.26 -2.40 -17.73
CA ASN A 35 6.83 -1.77 -16.48
C ASN A 35 7.69 -2.20 -15.28
N PHE A 36 8.15 -3.45 -15.23
CA PHE A 36 9.11 -3.88 -14.22
C PHE A 36 10.48 -3.22 -14.39
N GLU A 37 10.95 -2.99 -15.62
CA GLU A 37 12.17 -2.22 -15.89
C GLU A 37 12.01 -0.74 -15.48
N VAL A 38 10.82 -0.14 -15.66
CA VAL A 38 10.49 1.19 -15.14
C VAL A 38 10.59 1.22 -13.62
N ALA A 39 10.01 0.23 -12.92
CA ALA A 39 10.11 0.14 -11.46
C ALA A 39 11.57 0.10 -10.97
N LYS A 40 12.42 -0.71 -11.61
CA LYS A 40 13.86 -0.76 -11.32
C LYS A 40 14.54 0.58 -11.57
N ALA A 41 14.26 1.24 -12.69
CA ALA A 41 14.85 2.52 -13.04
C ALA A 41 14.46 3.63 -12.03
N LEU A 42 13.23 3.60 -11.53
CA LEU A 42 12.74 4.48 -10.45
C LEU A 42 13.32 4.11 -9.08
N GLY A 43 13.89 2.92 -8.91
CA GLY A 43 14.37 2.41 -7.63
C GLY A 43 13.28 1.85 -6.73
N CYS A 44 12.11 1.55 -7.31
CA CYS A 44 10.99 0.97 -6.60
C CYS A 44 11.27 -0.48 -6.18
N LYS A 45 10.76 -0.88 -5.03
CA LYS A 45 10.76 -2.26 -4.55
C LYS A 45 9.53 -3.04 -5.04
N GLY A 46 8.50 -2.32 -5.50
CA GLY A 46 7.26 -2.92 -5.96
C GLY A 46 6.47 -2.03 -6.90
N ILE A 47 5.47 -2.65 -7.51
CA ILE A 47 4.43 -2.04 -8.32
C ILE A 47 3.10 -2.35 -7.63
N THR A 48 2.22 -1.35 -7.51
CA THR A 48 0.89 -1.57 -6.95
C THR A 48 -0.18 -1.55 -8.04
N THR A 49 -1.20 -2.39 -7.87
CA THR A 49 -2.36 -2.46 -8.77
C THR A 49 -3.60 -2.91 -8.00
N GLU A 50 -4.76 -2.82 -8.65
CA GLU A 50 -6.02 -3.26 -8.06
C GLU A 50 -6.06 -4.79 -7.92
N ARG A 51 -6.71 -5.27 -6.86
CA ARG A 51 -6.80 -6.70 -6.56
C ARG A 51 -7.57 -7.44 -7.65
N SER A 52 -6.91 -8.40 -8.26
CA SER A 52 -7.46 -9.33 -9.25
C SER A 52 -6.63 -10.61 -9.28
N ASP A 53 -7.27 -11.77 -9.10
CA ASP A 53 -6.61 -13.07 -9.17
C ASP A 53 -6.09 -13.38 -10.58
N GLU A 54 -6.80 -12.93 -11.61
CA GLU A 54 -6.37 -13.06 -13.00
C GLU A 54 -5.07 -12.29 -13.24
N MET A 55 -5.04 -11.02 -12.82
CA MET A 55 -3.84 -10.20 -12.94
C MET A 55 -2.70 -10.74 -12.08
N ALA A 56 -2.98 -11.28 -10.90
CA ALA A 56 -1.95 -11.86 -10.06
C ALA A 56 -1.27 -13.06 -10.72
N LYS A 57 -2.03 -13.97 -11.32
CA LYS A 57 -1.50 -15.09 -12.11
C LYS A 57 -0.69 -14.62 -13.30
N LYS A 58 -1.17 -13.59 -14.02
CA LYS A 58 -0.48 -13.03 -15.19
C LYS A 58 0.83 -12.35 -14.80
N LEU A 59 0.86 -11.59 -13.70
CA LEU A 59 2.01 -10.80 -13.29
C LEU A 59 3.06 -11.58 -12.49
N ALA A 60 2.68 -12.68 -11.84
CA ALA A 60 3.56 -13.46 -10.98
C ALA A 60 4.88 -13.91 -11.65
N PRO A 61 4.90 -14.44 -12.88
CA PRO A 61 6.15 -14.83 -13.56
C PRO A 61 7.09 -13.64 -13.78
N PHE A 62 6.55 -12.47 -14.08
CA PHE A 62 7.34 -11.23 -14.27
C PHE A 62 7.86 -10.72 -12.92
N ALA A 63 7.03 -10.72 -11.90
CA ALA A 63 7.43 -10.33 -10.54
C ALA A 63 8.60 -11.19 -10.04
N ASP A 64 8.52 -12.50 -10.22
CA ASP A 64 9.55 -13.45 -9.84
C ASP A 64 10.83 -13.29 -10.69
N LYS A 65 10.71 -13.11 -12.03
CA LYS A 65 11.82 -12.83 -12.95
C LYS A 65 12.58 -11.57 -12.53
N HIS A 66 11.87 -10.49 -12.28
CA HIS A 66 12.45 -9.19 -11.97
C HIS A 66 12.83 -9.01 -10.50
N LYS A 67 12.32 -9.87 -9.59
CA LYS A 67 12.43 -9.75 -8.12
C LYS A 67 11.89 -8.39 -7.64
N ILE A 68 10.81 -7.97 -8.23
CA ILE A 68 10.05 -6.75 -7.89
C ILE A 68 8.67 -7.19 -7.42
N TRP A 69 8.25 -6.71 -6.27
CA TRP A 69 6.94 -7.04 -5.72
C TRP A 69 5.80 -6.50 -6.58
N VAL A 70 4.71 -7.24 -6.64
CA VAL A 70 3.41 -6.73 -7.06
C VAL A 70 2.50 -6.72 -5.85
N GLY A 71 2.15 -5.52 -5.39
CA GLY A 71 1.24 -5.29 -4.26
C GLY A 71 -0.19 -5.09 -4.75
N PHE A 72 -1.10 -5.99 -4.38
CA PHE A 72 -2.51 -5.91 -4.75
C PHE A 72 -3.30 -5.14 -3.71
N HIS A 73 -3.88 -4.01 -4.17
CA HIS A 73 -4.69 -3.12 -3.35
C HIS A 73 -6.10 -3.68 -3.18
N ASN A 74 -6.58 -3.76 -1.93
CA ASN A 74 -7.94 -4.18 -1.62
C ASN A 74 -8.89 -3.00 -1.45
N HIS A 75 -10.15 -3.25 -1.78
CA HIS A 75 -11.30 -2.41 -1.43
C HIS A 75 -12.16 -3.06 -0.34
N THR A 76 -13.32 -2.46 -0.07
CA THR A 76 -14.26 -2.92 0.98
C THR A 76 -14.93 -4.28 0.71
N ASN A 77 -14.77 -4.84 -0.49
CA ASN A 77 -15.42 -6.08 -0.93
C ASN A 77 -14.45 -7.20 -1.33
N ASN A 78 -13.14 -6.96 -1.32
CA ASN A 78 -12.14 -7.90 -1.85
C ASN A 78 -10.85 -7.96 -1.01
N PHE A 79 -10.96 -7.89 0.30
CA PHE A 79 -9.84 -7.90 1.25
C PHE A 79 -9.41 -9.32 1.64
N PRO A 80 -8.13 -9.52 2.10
CA PRO A 80 -7.67 -10.80 2.63
C PRO A 80 -8.40 -11.16 3.93
N LYS A 81 -8.58 -12.46 4.17
CA LYS A 81 -9.24 -12.98 5.37
C LYS A 81 -8.23 -13.69 6.28
N VAL A 82 -8.50 -13.69 7.58
CA VAL A 82 -7.65 -14.38 8.56
C VAL A 82 -7.96 -15.88 8.56
N GLU A 83 -9.22 -16.26 8.41
CA GLU A 83 -9.72 -17.61 8.55
C GLU A 83 -9.28 -18.54 7.41
N THR A 84 -9.01 -17.97 6.24
CA THR A 84 -8.61 -18.73 5.04
C THR A 84 -7.29 -18.22 4.50
N GLU A 85 -6.52 -19.08 3.83
CA GLU A 85 -5.37 -18.63 3.06
C GLU A 85 -5.83 -17.82 1.85
N ASP A 86 -5.20 -16.67 1.64
CA ASP A 86 -5.52 -15.83 0.50
C ASP A 86 -4.87 -16.41 -0.76
N PRO A 87 -5.61 -16.64 -1.86
CA PRO A 87 -5.04 -17.23 -3.06
C PRO A 87 -3.90 -16.42 -3.68
N LEU A 88 -3.83 -15.10 -3.46
CA LEU A 88 -2.75 -14.26 -4.00
C LEU A 88 -1.36 -14.77 -3.62
N VAL A 89 -1.18 -15.25 -2.37
CA VAL A 89 0.15 -15.69 -1.89
C VAL A 89 0.63 -16.98 -2.56
N SER A 90 -0.26 -17.73 -3.23
CA SER A 90 0.08 -18.96 -3.94
C SER A 90 0.57 -18.73 -5.38
N TYR A 91 0.35 -17.54 -5.96
CA TYR A 91 0.63 -17.31 -7.37
C TYR A 91 2.11 -17.02 -7.67
N GLY A 92 2.86 -16.48 -6.71
CA GLY A 92 4.28 -16.19 -6.88
C GLY A 92 4.97 -15.69 -5.62
N LYS A 93 6.30 -15.78 -5.61
CA LYS A 93 7.09 -15.34 -4.45
C LYS A 93 7.01 -13.83 -4.23
N TYR A 94 6.96 -13.05 -5.31
CA TYR A 94 6.92 -11.59 -5.29
C TYR A 94 5.51 -11.03 -5.52
N VAL A 95 4.48 -11.82 -5.17
CA VAL A 95 3.07 -11.38 -5.13
C VAL A 95 2.66 -11.18 -3.69
N GLY A 96 2.06 -10.03 -3.40
CA GLY A 96 1.67 -9.67 -2.04
C GLY A 96 0.58 -8.60 -2.00
N PHE A 97 0.45 -7.94 -0.86
CA PHE A 97 -0.62 -7.00 -0.60
C PHE A 97 -0.10 -5.57 -0.51
N ASN A 98 -0.76 -4.66 -1.19
CA ASN A 98 -0.82 -3.26 -0.81
C ASN A 98 -2.09 -3.10 0.02
N LEU A 99 -1.98 -3.43 1.32
CA LEU A 99 -3.15 -3.56 2.18
C LEU A 99 -3.68 -2.18 2.58
N ASP A 100 -4.91 -1.90 2.15
CA ASP A 100 -5.66 -0.74 2.63
C ASP A 100 -6.39 -1.10 3.92
N VAL A 101 -5.90 -0.58 5.03
CA VAL A 101 -6.41 -0.89 6.37
C VAL A 101 -7.77 -0.25 6.64
N GLY A 102 -8.04 0.93 6.04
CA GLY A 102 -9.33 1.59 6.17
C GLY A 102 -10.43 0.90 5.35
N HIS A 103 -10.10 0.46 4.13
CA HIS A 103 -11.02 -0.36 3.34
C HIS A 103 -11.29 -1.72 4.00
N TYR A 104 -10.27 -2.35 4.59
CA TYR A 104 -10.46 -3.56 5.36
C TYR A 104 -11.43 -3.33 6.52
N PHE A 105 -11.17 -2.30 7.35
CA PHE A 105 -11.97 -1.96 8.52
C PHE A 105 -13.44 -1.71 8.14
N ALA A 106 -13.69 -0.88 7.14
CA ALA A 106 -15.05 -0.59 6.69
C ALA A 106 -15.73 -1.81 6.02
N GLY A 107 -15.00 -2.58 5.20
CA GLY A 107 -15.51 -3.76 4.52
C GLY A 107 -15.92 -4.88 5.46
N THR A 108 -15.21 -5.05 6.57
CA THR A 108 -15.50 -6.02 7.63
C THR A 108 -16.46 -5.49 8.70
N LYS A 109 -16.98 -4.28 8.54
CA LYS A 109 -17.89 -3.63 9.51
C LYS A 109 -17.24 -3.42 10.88
N GLY A 110 -15.95 -3.12 10.90
CA GLY A 110 -15.24 -2.72 12.11
C GLY A 110 -14.26 -3.75 12.69
N LEU A 111 -13.94 -4.83 11.98
CA LEU A 111 -12.90 -5.74 12.45
C LEU A 111 -11.51 -5.10 12.28
N SER A 112 -10.67 -5.30 13.28
CA SER A 112 -9.28 -4.82 13.24
C SER A 112 -8.48 -5.51 12.12
N PRO A 113 -7.66 -4.78 11.34
CA PRO A 113 -6.75 -5.38 10.36
C PRO A 113 -5.48 -5.99 11.00
N LEU A 114 -5.24 -5.81 12.30
CA LEU A 114 -4.04 -6.33 12.97
C LEU A 114 -3.82 -7.83 12.77
N PRO A 115 -4.83 -8.71 12.92
CA PRO A 115 -4.64 -10.15 12.68
C PRO A 115 -4.24 -10.48 11.23
N VAL A 116 -4.71 -9.70 10.24
CA VAL A 116 -4.29 -9.85 8.84
C VAL A 116 -2.83 -9.41 8.66
N LEU A 117 -2.45 -8.32 9.28
CA LEU A 117 -1.05 -7.84 9.27
C LEU A 117 -0.11 -8.88 9.91
N GLU A 118 -0.45 -9.44 11.06
CA GLU A 118 0.33 -10.49 11.71
C GLU A 118 0.46 -11.74 10.84
N LYS A 119 -0.63 -12.16 10.19
CA LYS A 119 -0.64 -13.35 9.31
C LYS A 119 0.20 -13.16 8.06
N TYR A 120 0.15 -11.98 7.44
CA TYR A 120 0.71 -11.73 6.12
C TYR A 120 1.85 -10.69 6.09
N HIS A 121 2.48 -10.39 7.24
CA HIS A 121 3.51 -9.35 7.32
C HIS A 121 4.67 -9.52 6.33
N ASP A 122 5.04 -10.75 5.99
CA ASP A 122 6.07 -11.09 5.01
C ASP A 122 5.61 -10.96 3.55
N ARG A 123 4.31 -10.73 3.35
CA ARG A 123 3.65 -10.51 2.06
C ARG A 123 3.11 -9.10 1.88
N ILE A 124 3.22 -8.25 2.91
CA ILE A 124 2.86 -6.83 2.80
C ILE A 124 3.94 -6.09 2.03
N VAL A 125 3.55 -5.49 0.93
CA VAL A 125 4.42 -4.65 0.07
C VAL A 125 4.39 -3.20 0.53
N SER A 126 3.20 -2.71 0.87
CA SER A 126 2.97 -1.46 1.57
C SER A 126 1.56 -1.45 2.20
N LEU A 127 1.30 -0.47 3.06
CA LEU A 127 -0.03 -0.19 3.57
C LEU A 127 -0.57 1.10 2.97
N HIS A 128 -1.88 1.13 2.67
CA HIS A 128 -2.62 2.38 2.58
C HIS A 128 -3.26 2.67 3.94
N MET A 129 -2.83 3.76 4.55
CA MET A 129 -3.30 4.21 5.85
C MET A 129 -4.32 5.32 5.67
N LYS A 130 -5.59 5.00 5.94
CA LYS A 130 -6.70 5.97 5.96
C LYS A 130 -7.62 5.73 7.14
N ASP A 131 -8.23 6.77 7.65
CA ASP A 131 -9.14 6.67 8.78
C ASP A 131 -10.60 6.61 8.31
N ARG A 132 -11.29 5.54 8.70
CA ARG A 132 -12.67 5.27 8.32
C ARG A 132 -13.51 4.85 9.51
N THR A 133 -14.82 5.00 9.35
CA THR A 133 -15.80 4.40 10.24
C THR A 133 -16.26 3.04 9.73
N ALA A 134 -16.83 2.22 10.60
CA ALA A 134 -17.37 0.91 10.24
C ALA A 134 -18.54 0.99 9.24
N ASP A 135 -19.25 2.11 9.15
CA ASP A 135 -20.29 2.39 8.15
C ASP A 135 -19.73 2.97 6.84
N GLY A 136 -18.40 3.13 6.74
CA GLY A 136 -17.71 3.40 5.49
C GLY A 136 -17.37 4.85 5.21
N LYS A 137 -17.53 5.80 6.16
CA LYS A 137 -17.13 7.20 5.97
C LYS A 137 -15.62 7.35 6.08
N ASN A 138 -15.04 8.18 5.22
CA ASN A 138 -13.66 8.65 5.34
C ASN A 138 -13.63 9.89 6.23
N LEU A 139 -12.74 9.91 7.21
CA LEU A 139 -12.61 11.00 8.17
C LEU A 139 -11.15 11.47 8.31
N PRO A 140 -10.90 12.69 8.76
CA PRO A 140 -9.56 13.11 9.16
C PRO A 140 -8.98 12.16 10.21
N TRP A 141 -7.69 11.90 10.15
CA TRP A 141 -7.02 10.93 11.01
C TRP A 141 -7.22 11.26 12.49
N GLY A 142 -7.57 10.25 13.26
CA GLY A 142 -7.92 10.35 14.68
C GLY A 142 -9.40 10.68 14.93
N GLN A 143 -10.21 10.89 13.91
CA GLN A 143 -11.65 11.12 14.02
C GLN A 143 -12.49 9.92 13.57
N GLY A 144 -11.86 8.92 12.94
CA GLY A 144 -12.47 7.68 12.54
C GLY A 144 -12.30 6.58 13.60
N GLN A 145 -12.32 5.34 13.13
CA GLN A 145 -12.30 4.15 13.98
C GLN A 145 -11.24 3.13 13.54
N THR A 146 -10.55 3.38 12.41
CA THR A 146 -9.46 2.51 11.96
C THR A 146 -8.33 2.56 13.00
N PRO A 147 -7.80 1.43 13.48
CA PRO A 147 -6.79 1.40 14.55
C PRO A 147 -5.39 1.80 14.05
N LEU A 148 -5.27 3.03 13.48
CA LEU A 148 -4.05 3.52 12.85
C LEU A 148 -2.87 3.61 13.82
N LYS A 149 -3.12 4.01 15.07
CA LYS A 149 -2.10 4.11 16.11
C LYS A 149 -1.53 2.74 16.45
N GLU A 150 -2.40 1.77 16.67
CA GLU A 150 -2.03 0.40 17.01
C GLU A 150 -1.24 -0.26 15.87
N ILE A 151 -1.63 0.01 14.62
CA ILE A 151 -0.89 -0.48 13.42
C ILE A 151 0.53 0.09 13.41
N LEU A 152 0.70 1.41 13.59
CA LEU A 152 2.02 2.03 13.63
C LEU A 152 2.87 1.49 14.78
N GLN A 153 2.26 1.27 15.95
CA GLN A 153 2.95 0.74 17.13
C GLN A 153 3.41 -0.71 16.95
N ILE A 154 2.57 -1.59 16.36
CA ILE A 154 2.99 -2.97 16.09
C ILE A 154 4.07 -3.01 15.01
N MET A 155 3.98 -2.20 13.96
CA MET A 155 5.04 -2.09 12.94
C MET A 155 6.39 -1.76 13.59
N ARG A 156 6.42 -0.79 14.51
CA ARG A 156 7.63 -0.43 15.26
C ARG A 156 8.11 -1.55 16.16
N LYS A 157 7.21 -2.17 16.93
CA LYS A 157 7.51 -3.26 17.87
C LYS A 157 8.12 -4.47 17.15
N GLU A 158 7.48 -4.91 16.08
CA GLU A 158 7.88 -6.08 15.29
C GLU A 158 8.98 -5.75 14.25
N LYS A 159 9.40 -4.47 14.16
CA LYS A 159 10.41 -3.97 13.22
C LYS A 159 10.07 -4.27 11.76
N TRP A 160 8.80 -4.23 11.41
CA TRP A 160 8.37 -4.36 10.02
C TRP A 160 8.83 -3.14 9.21
N THR A 161 9.32 -3.37 7.99
CA THR A 161 9.98 -2.35 7.17
C THR A 161 9.21 -1.98 5.91
N PHE A 162 8.04 -2.56 5.69
CA PHE A 162 7.19 -2.13 4.59
C PHE A 162 6.63 -0.72 4.86
N PRO A 163 6.47 0.11 3.82
CA PRO A 163 5.95 1.47 3.97
C PRO A 163 4.50 1.49 4.47
N ALA A 164 4.17 2.54 5.23
CA ALA A 164 2.81 2.90 5.60
C ALA A 164 2.47 4.24 4.93
N ASP A 165 1.76 4.17 3.81
CA ASP A 165 1.48 5.32 2.96
C ASP A 165 0.28 6.10 3.49
N ILE A 166 0.46 7.40 3.73
CA ILE A 166 -0.62 8.28 4.14
C ILE A 166 -1.57 8.49 2.97
N GLU A 167 -2.84 8.13 3.15
CA GLU A 167 -3.89 8.38 2.17
C GLU A 167 -4.96 9.31 2.74
N VAL A 168 -5.12 10.46 2.09
CA VAL A 168 -6.14 11.45 2.43
C VAL A 168 -7.30 11.33 1.43
N GLU A 169 -8.36 10.65 1.84
CA GLU A 169 -9.54 10.37 1.02
C GLU A 169 -10.82 11.05 1.55
N TYR A 170 -10.70 11.76 2.66
CA TYR A 170 -11.81 12.58 3.16
C TYR A 170 -11.86 13.94 2.48
N GLN A 171 -13.03 14.59 2.54
CA GLN A 171 -13.20 15.93 2.01
C GLN A 171 -12.31 16.92 2.77
N ILE A 172 -11.44 17.61 2.02
CA ILE A 172 -10.58 18.63 2.61
C ILE A 172 -11.45 19.74 3.25
N PRO A 173 -11.25 20.05 4.53
CA PRO A 173 -12.01 21.09 5.21
C PRO A 173 -11.84 22.45 4.55
N ALA A 174 -12.90 23.28 4.60
CA ALA A 174 -12.85 24.65 4.10
C ALA A 174 -11.73 25.44 4.79
N GLY A 175 -10.89 26.13 4.00
CA GLY A 175 -9.73 26.87 4.49
C GLY A 175 -8.47 26.03 4.72
N SER A 176 -8.50 24.72 4.47
CA SER A 176 -7.33 23.84 4.51
C SER A 176 -6.84 23.50 3.09
N SER A 177 -5.80 22.69 3.01
CA SER A 177 -5.24 22.16 1.75
C SER A 177 -4.79 20.72 1.94
N SER A 178 -4.63 19.97 0.82
CA SER A 178 -4.10 18.60 0.88
C SER A 178 -2.74 18.54 1.59
N VAL A 179 -1.88 19.51 1.37
CA VAL A 179 -0.56 19.59 2.05
C VAL A 179 -0.72 19.77 3.56
N ALA A 180 -1.63 20.65 3.99
CA ALA A 180 -1.89 20.86 5.41
C ALA A 180 -2.49 19.61 6.07
N GLU A 181 -3.42 18.93 5.39
CA GLU A 181 -4.04 17.71 5.92
C GLU A 181 -3.02 16.55 5.99
N VAL A 182 -2.16 16.36 4.98
CA VAL A 182 -1.05 15.40 5.05
C VAL A 182 -0.11 15.74 6.21
N GLY A 183 0.18 17.04 6.44
CA GLY A 183 0.96 17.50 7.59
C GLY A 183 0.36 17.06 8.94
N LYS A 184 -0.98 17.11 9.09
CA LYS A 184 -1.68 16.60 10.28
C LYS A 184 -1.54 15.09 10.44
N CYS A 185 -1.65 14.34 9.32
CA CYS A 185 -1.44 12.89 9.34
C CYS A 185 0.01 12.53 9.76
N VAL A 186 1.02 13.27 9.27
CA VAL A 186 2.41 13.10 9.70
C VAL A 186 2.56 13.37 11.20
N GLN A 187 1.91 14.41 11.70
CA GLN A 187 1.92 14.72 13.15
C GLN A 187 1.27 13.59 13.96
N PHE A 188 0.13 13.06 13.51
CA PHE A 188 -0.51 11.89 14.12
C PHE A 188 0.45 10.68 14.17
N CYS A 189 1.19 10.40 13.09
CA CYS A 189 2.19 9.31 13.08
C CYS A 189 3.29 9.54 14.12
N ARG A 190 3.80 10.77 14.24
CA ARG A 190 4.83 11.12 15.23
C ARG A 190 4.34 10.91 16.66
N GLU A 191 3.12 11.35 16.95
CA GLU A 191 2.49 11.18 18.28
C GLU A 191 2.20 9.70 18.59
N ALA A 192 1.74 8.93 17.59
CA ALA A 192 1.51 7.50 17.74
C ALA A 192 2.80 6.71 18.05
N LEU A 193 3.94 7.23 17.60
CA LEU A 193 5.25 6.59 17.73
C LEU A 193 6.16 7.24 18.81
N ALA A 194 5.70 8.27 19.47
CA ALA A 194 6.40 8.85 20.63
C ALA A 194 6.33 7.90 21.83
#